data_236dd1c0100c038dfb5b865a9c15e3f0
#
_entry.id   236dd1c0100c038dfb5b865a9c15e3f0
#
_cell.length_a   1.000
_cell.length_b   1.000
_cell.length_c   1.000
_cell.angle_alpha   90.00
_cell.angle_beta   90.00
_cell.angle_gamma   90.00
#
_symmetry.space_group_name_H-M   'P 1'
#
loop_
_entity.id
_entity.type
_entity.pdbx_description
1 polymer ?
#
loop_
_entity_poly.entity_id
_entity_poly.type
_entity_poly.pdbx_seq_one_letter_code
_entity_poly.pdbx_strand_id
1 'polypeptide(L)'
;AIIPQPNWRDDLRDFKKLGRPRLFFGISAGCMDSMVNKYTANKRLRSEDAYTPDGRPDMRPEYPSTVYSQILKKLYPDVPVVIGGIEASLRRLSHYDYWQDKVQKSILCDSGADLLIYGMGEKPLPDLVKNMKSLLTAEEPVLTSSKFRTIIGSVPQTAYLCRATEWTSAEDDLPLYSHEECLADKKKQASNFRHIEEESNKYSASRITQAVGNKIVVVNPPYPPMSQEDLDRSFDLPYTRLPHPKYKGKRIPAYDMIKFSINIHRGCFGGCAFCTISAHQGKFIVSRSKESILKEVKEVIQLPDFKGYLSDLGGPSANMYQMKGKDEAICKKCKRPSCIHPKVCPNLNADHRPL
;
A
#
# COMPACT_ATOMS: atom_id res chain seq x y z
N ALA A 1 -11.18 15.38 -1.59
CA ALA A 1 -12.11 15.09 -0.49
C ALA A 1 -11.92 13.64 -0.01
N ILE A 2 -12.21 13.37 1.25
CA ILE A 2 -12.10 12.04 1.87
C ILE A 2 -13.48 11.60 2.35
N ILE A 3 -13.86 10.36 2.06
CA ILE A 3 -15.06 9.71 2.57
C ILE A 3 -14.61 8.52 3.43
N PRO A 4 -14.50 8.67 4.75
CA PRO A 4 -14.08 7.58 5.61
C PRO A 4 -15.24 6.61 5.85
N GLN A 5 -14.96 5.32 5.73
CA GLN A 5 -15.91 4.23 5.99
C GLN A 5 -17.30 4.51 5.39
N PRO A 6 -17.44 4.56 4.05
CA PRO A 6 -18.71 4.80 3.40
C PRO A 6 -19.71 3.67 3.71
N ASN A 7 -20.98 4.02 3.88
CA ASN A 7 -22.03 3.01 3.99
C ASN A 7 -22.22 2.30 2.64
N TRP A 8 -22.01 1.01 2.63
CA TRP A 8 -21.98 0.15 1.44
C TRP A 8 -23.22 -0.76 1.32
N ARG A 9 -24.12 -0.73 2.30
CA ARG A 9 -25.27 -1.64 2.39
C ARG A 9 -26.56 -1.07 1.83
N ASP A 10 -26.77 0.24 1.97
CA ASP A 10 -28.04 0.88 1.69
C ASP A 10 -28.10 1.53 0.30
N ASP A 11 -28.54 2.77 0.25
CA ASP A 11 -28.77 3.55 -0.98
C ASP A 11 -27.49 4.07 -1.66
N LEU A 12 -26.33 3.72 -1.14
CA LEU A 12 -25.01 4.14 -1.62
C LEU A 12 -24.81 5.67 -1.62
N ARG A 13 -25.52 6.39 -0.77
CA ARG A 13 -25.49 7.85 -0.69
C ARG A 13 -24.08 8.37 -0.45
N ASP A 14 -23.29 7.68 0.39
CA ASP A 14 -21.91 8.06 0.68
C ASP A 14 -21.03 8.03 -0.56
N PHE A 15 -21.25 7.12 -1.49
CA PHE A 15 -20.50 7.03 -2.75
C PHE A 15 -20.93 8.08 -3.79
N LYS A 16 -22.15 8.63 -3.65
CA LYS A 16 -22.73 9.60 -4.59
C LYS A 16 -22.53 11.06 -4.15
N LYS A 17 -22.37 11.32 -2.85
CA LYS A 17 -22.46 12.66 -2.26
C LYS A 17 -21.43 13.68 -2.77
N LEU A 18 -20.28 13.24 -3.28
CA LEU A 18 -19.25 14.11 -3.85
C LEU A 18 -19.31 14.20 -5.38
N GLY A 19 -20.21 13.41 -5.99
CA GLY A 19 -20.35 13.35 -7.44
C GLY A 19 -19.13 12.75 -8.15
N ARG A 20 -19.01 13.03 -9.44
CA ARG A 20 -17.93 12.55 -10.32
C ARG A 20 -16.63 13.33 -10.05
N PRO A 21 -15.50 12.69 -9.82
CA PRO A 21 -14.21 13.36 -9.70
C PRO A 21 -13.68 13.81 -11.06
N ARG A 22 -12.78 14.80 -11.07
CA ARG A 22 -12.10 15.23 -12.30
C ARG A 22 -11.07 14.22 -12.79
N LEU A 23 -10.41 13.50 -11.89
CA LEU A 23 -9.30 12.57 -12.20
C LEU A 23 -9.69 11.12 -11.94
N PHE A 24 -9.85 10.72 -10.70
CA PHE A 24 -10.10 9.33 -10.32
C PHE A 24 -10.73 9.21 -8.93
N PHE A 25 -11.26 8.04 -8.62
CA PHE A 25 -11.56 7.61 -7.27
C PHE A 25 -10.38 6.84 -6.71
N GLY A 26 -9.85 7.28 -5.56
CA GLY A 26 -8.82 6.55 -4.81
C GLY A 26 -9.43 5.73 -3.69
N ILE A 27 -9.07 4.47 -3.55
CA ILE A 27 -9.59 3.55 -2.55
C ILE A 27 -8.46 2.92 -1.75
N SER A 28 -8.63 2.88 -0.44
CA SER A 28 -7.79 2.12 0.48
C SER A 28 -8.65 1.45 1.55
N ALA A 29 -8.29 0.23 1.94
CA ALA A 29 -8.94 -0.46 3.07
C ALA A 29 -8.55 0.13 4.44
N GLY A 30 -7.59 1.04 4.48
CA GLY A 30 -7.00 1.61 5.70
C GLY A 30 -5.59 1.11 5.95
N CYS A 31 -5.09 1.32 7.17
CA CYS A 31 -3.71 0.99 7.55
C CYS A 31 -3.47 -0.51 7.84
N MET A 32 -4.52 -1.32 7.91
CA MET A 32 -4.46 -2.78 8.08
C MET A 32 -5.24 -3.51 6.99
N ASP A 33 -4.86 -4.75 6.75
CA ASP A 33 -5.67 -5.69 5.98
C ASP A 33 -7.02 -5.90 6.66
N SER A 34 -8.11 -5.78 5.90
CA SER A 34 -9.47 -5.84 6.43
C SER A 34 -9.80 -7.17 7.10
N MET A 35 -9.29 -8.27 6.53
CA MET A 35 -9.57 -9.60 7.05
C MET A 35 -8.81 -9.86 8.36
N VAL A 36 -7.55 -9.39 8.45
CA VAL A 36 -6.78 -9.42 9.71
C VAL A 36 -7.44 -8.57 10.79
N ASN A 37 -8.02 -7.44 10.42
CA ASN A 37 -8.71 -6.58 11.36
C ASN A 37 -10.07 -7.14 11.80
N LYS A 38 -10.79 -7.84 10.92
CA LYS A 38 -12.14 -8.36 11.18
C LYS A 38 -12.13 -9.71 11.89
N TYR A 39 -11.14 -10.54 11.62
CA TYR A 39 -11.06 -11.92 12.12
C TYR A 39 -9.84 -12.17 13.01
N THR A 40 -9.98 -13.10 13.94
CA THR A 40 -8.83 -13.69 14.66
C THR A 40 -8.10 -14.70 13.78
N ALA A 41 -6.91 -15.15 14.20
CA ALA A 41 -6.19 -16.22 13.53
C ALA A 41 -6.98 -17.55 13.43
N ASN A 42 -7.92 -17.78 14.35
CA ASN A 42 -8.82 -18.94 14.31
C ASN A 42 -10.12 -18.68 13.54
N LYS A 43 -10.11 -17.70 12.61
CA LYS A 43 -11.26 -17.33 11.75
C LYS A 43 -12.54 -16.93 12.51
N ARG A 44 -12.43 -16.52 13.78
CA ARG A 44 -13.57 -16.01 14.56
C ARG A 44 -13.70 -14.50 14.34
N LEU A 45 -14.90 -14.01 14.16
CA LEU A 45 -15.19 -12.57 14.15
C LEU A 45 -14.70 -11.96 15.46
N ARG A 46 -14.04 -10.80 15.34
CA ARG A 46 -13.71 -9.97 16.49
C ARG A 46 -14.94 -9.24 16.97
N SER A 47 -15.09 -9.13 18.28
CA SER A 47 -16.18 -8.38 18.93
C SER A 47 -16.02 -6.86 18.79
N GLU A 48 -14.81 -6.40 18.49
CA GLU A 48 -14.47 -4.98 18.38
C GLU A 48 -13.59 -4.72 17.15
N ASP A 49 -13.74 -3.52 16.57
CA ASP A 49 -12.86 -2.97 15.53
C ASP A 49 -12.25 -1.66 16.05
N ALA A 50 -10.97 -1.69 16.43
CA ALA A 50 -10.26 -0.53 16.96
C ALA A 50 -10.21 0.69 16.02
N TYR A 51 -10.43 0.49 14.72
CA TYR A 51 -10.39 1.55 13.70
C TYR A 51 -11.77 2.15 13.39
N THR A 52 -12.79 1.79 14.13
CA THR A 52 -14.14 2.31 13.97
C THR A 52 -14.56 3.15 15.17
N PRO A 53 -15.53 4.07 14.99
CA PRO A 53 -16.08 4.81 16.11
C PRO A 53 -16.65 3.89 17.18
N ASP A 54 -16.27 4.14 18.43
CA ASP A 54 -16.68 3.38 19.62
C ASP A 54 -16.31 1.89 19.56
N GLY A 55 -15.31 1.53 18.73
CA GLY A 55 -14.88 0.13 18.56
C GLY A 55 -15.91 -0.78 17.87
N ARG A 56 -16.94 -0.23 17.23
CA ARG A 56 -18.05 -1.01 16.67
C ARG A 56 -17.57 -1.96 15.58
N PRO A 57 -17.87 -3.27 15.70
CA PRO A 57 -17.50 -4.23 14.66
C PRO A 57 -18.40 -4.08 13.42
N ASP A 58 -17.99 -4.70 12.33
CA ASP A 58 -18.75 -4.85 11.08
C ASP A 58 -19.17 -3.53 10.39
N MET A 59 -18.42 -2.46 10.62
CA MET A 59 -18.61 -1.16 9.96
C MET A 59 -17.96 -1.07 8.58
N ARG A 60 -17.20 -2.07 8.18
CA ARG A 60 -16.57 -2.20 6.86
C ARG A 60 -16.91 -3.55 6.25
N PRO A 61 -17.06 -3.65 4.92
CA PRO A 61 -17.24 -4.95 4.27
C PRO A 61 -15.99 -5.81 4.42
N GLU A 62 -16.09 -7.07 4.13
CA GLU A 62 -14.94 -7.89 3.80
C GLU A 62 -14.35 -7.43 2.48
N TYR A 63 -13.03 -7.41 2.38
CA TYR A 63 -12.31 -6.94 1.20
C TYR A 63 -12.81 -5.57 0.69
N PRO A 64 -12.80 -4.51 1.51
CA PRO A 64 -13.38 -3.21 1.17
C PRO A 64 -12.77 -2.60 -0.09
N SER A 65 -11.51 -2.86 -0.41
CA SER A 65 -10.90 -2.40 -1.65
C SER A 65 -11.63 -2.97 -2.88
N THR A 66 -12.05 -4.22 -2.83
CA THR A 66 -12.84 -4.87 -3.90
C THR A 66 -14.26 -4.34 -3.92
N VAL A 67 -14.94 -4.36 -2.79
CA VAL A 67 -16.37 -3.97 -2.68
C VAL A 67 -16.57 -2.51 -3.07
N TYR A 68 -15.75 -1.60 -2.56
CA TYR A 68 -15.87 -0.18 -2.88
C TYR A 68 -15.55 0.11 -4.34
N SER A 69 -14.56 -0.59 -4.93
CA SER A 69 -14.23 -0.47 -6.34
C SER A 69 -15.41 -0.91 -7.24
N GLN A 70 -15.99 -2.07 -6.95
CA GLN A 70 -17.15 -2.57 -7.70
C GLN A 70 -18.35 -1.63 -7.63
N ILE A 71 -18.62 -1.05 -6.45
CA ILE A 71 -19.69 -0.05 -6.27
C ILE A 71 -19.41 1.17 -7.14
N LEU A 72 -18.19 1.72 -7.08
CA LEU A 72 -17.83 2.91 -7.86
C LEU A 72 -17.83 2.64 -9.37
N LYS A 73 -17.37 1.48 -9.81
CA LYS A 73 -17.44 1.08 -11.22
C LYS A 73 -18.88 0.89 -11.72
N LYS A 74 -19.79 0.44 -10.86
CA LYS A 74 -21.23 0.38 -11.18
C LYS A 74 -21.87 1.76 -11.28
N LEU A 75 -21.51 2.68 -10.38
CA LEU A 75 -22.09 4.04 -10.33
C LEU A 75 -21.46 4.97 -11.39
N TYR A 76 -20.17 4.79 -11.67
CA TYR A 76 -19.36 5.66 -12.54
C TYR A 76 -18.44 4.80 -13.43
N PRO A 77 -19.00 4.08 -14.43
CA PRO A 77 -18.27 3.05 -15.18
C PRO A 77 -17.08 3.58 -15.99
N ASP A 78 -17.14 4.84 -16.40
CA ASP A 78 -16.11 5.51 -17.21
C ASP A 78 -15.10 6.32 -16.39
N VAL A 79 -15.21 6.36 -15.05
CA VAL A 79 -14.27 7.05 -14.17
C VAL A 79 -13.15 6.09 -13.75
N PRO A 80 -11.87 6.52 -13.83
CA PRO A 80 -10.78 5.72 -13.32
C PRO A 80 -10.91 5.43 -11.82
N VAL A 81 -10.65 4.18 -11.44
CA VAL A 81 -10.56 3.74 -10.04
C VAL A 81 -9.15 3.25 -9.76
N VAL A 82 -8.49 3.87 -8.79
CA VAL A 82 -7.15 3.53 -8.31
C VAL A 82 -7.25 2.95 -6.91
N ILE A 83 -6.78 1.72 -6.72
CA ILE A 83 -6.75 1.08 -5.39
C ILE A 83 -5.32 1.08 -4.84
N GLY A 84 -5.19 1.10 -3.52
CA GLY A 84 -3.89 1.11 -2.84
C GLY A 84 -3.99 0.69 -1.37
N GLY A 85 -2.89 0.87 -0.65
CA GLY A 85 -2.75 0.42 0.73
C GLY A 85 -2.37 -1.04 0.85
N ILE A 86 -2.25 -1.53 2.08
CA ILE A 86 -1.69 -2.86 2.36
C ILE A 86 -2.54 -3.99 1.78
N GLU A 87 -3.86 -3.92 1.88
CA GLU A 87 -4.77 -4.92 1.36
C GLU A 87 -4.62 -5.13 -0.15
N ALA A 88 -4.62 -4.03 -0.92
CA ALA A 88 -4.42 -4.08 -2.36
C ALA A 88 -2.99 -4.54 -2.72
N SER A 89 -1.98 -4.02 -2.04
CA SER A 89 -0.57 -4.37 -2.29
C SER A 89 -0.31 -5.86 -2.16
N LEU A 90 -0.84 -6.51 -1.12
CA LEU A 90 -0.65 -7.93 -0.86
C LEU A 90 -1.42 -8.82 -1.84
N ARG A 91 -2.47 -8.30 -2.46
CA ARG A 91 -3.34 -9.02 -3.39
C ARG A 91 -3.13 -8.64 -4.87
N ARG A 92 -2.02 -7.95 -5.20
CA ARG A 92 -1.74 -7.49 -6.58
C ARG A 92 -1.51 -8.61 -7.60
N LEU A 93 -1.11 -9.78 -7.15
CA LEU A 93 -0.88 -11.00 -7.91
C LEU A 93 -1.72 -12.15 -7.35
N SER A 94 -1.64 -13.34 -7.94
CA SER A 94 -2.25 -14.53 -7.35
C SER A 94 -1.69 -14.79 -5.96
N HIS A 95 -2.57 -15.00 -4.99
CA HIS A 95 -2.22 -15.11 -3.58
C HIS A 95 -3.08 -16.15 -2.87
N TYR A 96 -2.55 -16.76 -1.80
CA TYR A 96 -3.32 -17.62 -0.95
C TYR A 96 -4.15 -16.78 0.03
N ASP A 97 -5.47 -16.96 -0.03
CA ASP A 97 -6.38 -16.36 0.94
C ASP A 97 -6.65 -17.34 2.08
N TYR A 98 -6.13 -17.00 3.25
CA TYR A 98 -6.23 -17.85 4.44
C TYR A 98 -7.68 -18.06 4.90
N TRP A 99 -8.51 -17.01 4.81
CA TRP A 99 -9.91 -17.10 5.30
C TRP A 99 -10.77 -17.96 4.40
N GLN A 100 -10.58 -17.87 3.08
CA GLN A 100 -11.30 -18.68 2.10
C GLN A 100 -10.62 -20.04 1.81
N ASP A 101 -9.41 -20.25 2.34
CA ASP A 101 -8.59 -21.46 2.13
C ASP A 101 -8.39 -21.82 0.67
N LYS A 102 -8.08 -20.82 -0.16
CA LYS A 102 -7.84 -21.01 -1.59
C LYS A 102 -6.87 -19.99 -2.19
N VAL A 103 -6.29 -20.34 -3.32
CA VAL A 103 -5.53 -19.38 -4.14
C VAL A 103 -6.53 -18.49 -4.90
N GLN A 104 -6.43 -17.18 -4.67
CA GLN A 104 -7.20 -16.16 -5.37
C GLN A 104 -6.37 -15.55 -6.48
N LYS A 105 -7.03 -15.07 -7.53
CA LYS A 105 -6.41 -14.25 -8.56
C LYS A 105 -6.10 -12.84 -8.06
N SER A 106 -5.40 -12.05 -8.87
CA SER A 106 -5.15 -10.64 -8.54
C SER A 106 -6.43 -9.91 -8.20
N ILE A 107 -6.38 -9.05 -7.17
CA ILE A 107 -7.49 -8.16 -6.78
C ILE A 107 -7.99 -7.28 -7.96
N LEU A 108 -7.12 -6.96 -8.91
CA LEU A 108 -7.49 -6.21 -10.12
C LEU A 108 -8.51 -6.95 -10.98
N CYS A 109 -8.48 -8.30 -10.98
CA CYS A 109 -9.44 -9.10 -11.73
C CYS A 109 -10.86 -9.01 -11.15
N ASP A 110 -10.98 -8.95 -9.83
CA ASP A 110 -12.26 -9.01 -9.14
C ASP A 110 -12.81 -7.62 -8.81
N SER A 111 -11.95 -6.66 -8.51
CA SER A 111 -12.37 -5.30 -8.13
C SER A 111 -12.83 -4.46 -9.32
N GLY A 112 -12.36 -4.76 -10.53
CA GLY A 112 -12.57 -3.93 -11.71
C GLY A 112 -11.82 -2.59 -11.65
N ALA A 113 -10.90 -2.40 -10.70
CA ALA A 113 -10.06 -1.21 -10.63
C ALA A 113 -9.15 -1.10 -11.85
N ASP A 114 -8.90 0.12 -12.30
CA ASP A 114 -8.06 0.38 -13.47
C ASP A 114 -6.57 0.28 -13.12
N LEU A 115 -6.17 0.70 -11.93
CA LEU A 115 -4.78 0.71 -11.48
C LEU A 115 -4.69 0.37 -9.99
N LEU A 116 -3.60 -0.27 -9.61
CA LEU A 116 -3.21 -0.49 -8.23
C LEU A 116 -1.86 0.17 -7.96
N ILE A 117 -1.76 0.98 -6.90
CA ILE A 117 -0.51 1.48 -6.35
C ILE A 117 -0.14 0.57 -5.17
N TYR A 118 1.01 -0.10 -5.24
CA TYR A 118 1.47 -0.95 -4.14
C TYR A 118 2.57 -0.27 -3.32
N GLY A 119 2.77 -0.73 -2.09
CA GLY A 119 3.75 -0.15 -1.19
C GLY A 119 3.38 1.27 -0.76
N MET A 120 4.39 2.10 -0.57
CA MET A 120 4.23 3.47 -0.09
C MET A 120 3.89 4.43 -1.24
N GLY A 121 2.85 5.25 -1.06
CA GLY A 121 2.26 6.06 -2.13
C GLY A 121 2.95 7.41 -2.40
N GLU A 122 3.95 7.78 -1.62
CA GLU A 122 4.55 9.12 -1.61
C GLU A 122 5.15 9.55 -2.95
N LYS A 123 5.69 8.63 -3.73
CA LYS A 123 6.21 8.89 -5.09
C LYS A 123 5.21 8.57 -6.20
N PRO A 124 4.62 7.35 -6.25
CA PRO A 124 3.77 6.99 -7.39
C PRO A 124 2.50 7.84 -7.50
N LEU A 125 1.93 8.31 -6.38
CA LEU A 125 0.70 9.09 -6.44
C LEU A 125 0.88 10.49 -7.05
N PRO A 126 1.88 11.30 -6.65
CA PRO A 126 2.16 12.58 -7.31
C PRO A 126 2.48 12.44 -8.80
N ASP A 127 3.31 11.45 -9.18
CA ASP A 127 3.67 11.23 -10.58
C ASP A 127 2.46 10.78 -11.41
N LEU A 128 1.61 9.91 -10.85
CA LEU A 128 0.36 9.52 -11.48
C LEU A 128 -0.56 10.73 -11.69
N VAL A 129 -0.75 11.57 -10.67
CA VAL A 129 -1.58 12.78 -10.78
C VAL A 129 -1.02 13.75 -11.81
N LYS A 130 0.31 13.91 -11.88
CA LYS A 130 0.97 14.74 -12.89
C LYS A 130 0.66 14.22 -14.30
N ASN A 131 0.82 12.93 -14.54
CA ASN A 131 0.53 12.30 -15.83
C ASN A 131 -0.96 12.36 -16.19
N MET A 132 -1.86 12.18 -15.21
CA MET A 132 -3.31 12.34 -15.43
C MET A 132 -3.68 13.77 -15.81
N LYS A 133 -3.08 14.77 -15.16
CA LYS A 133 -3.34 16.19 -15.45
C LYS A 133 -2.94 16.57 -16.86
N SER A 134 -1.87 15.99 -17.41
CA SER A 134 -1.42 16.27 -18.78
C SER A 134 -2.40 15.77 -19.87
N LEU A 135 -3.35 14.89 -19.51
CA LEU A 135 -4.39 14.40 -20.41
C LEU A 135 -5.65 15.29 -20.42
N LEU A 136 -5.75 16.27 -19.51
CA LEU A 136 -6.90 17.16 -19.44
C LEU A 136 -6.69 18.36 -20.36
N THR A 137 -7.77 18.75 -21.06
CA THR A 137 -7.85 19.98 -21.86
C THR A 137 -8.98 20.87 -21.34
N ALA A 138 -9.11 22.08 -21.92
CA ALA A 138 -10.22 22.98 -21.62
C ALA A 138 -11.57 22.37 -22.03
N GLU A 139 -11.58 21.67 -23.18
CA GLU A 139 -12.75 20.99 -23.75
C GLU A 139 -13.10 19.70 -23.01
N GLU A 140 -12.08 19.02 -22.46
CA GLU A 140 -12.23 17.76 -21.72
C GLU A 140 -11.61 17.85 -20.33
N PRO A 141 -12.26 18.56 -19.40
CA PRO A 141 -11.71 18.82 -18.06
C PRO A 141 -11.82 17.64 -17.07
N VAL A 142 -12.34 16.49 -17.56
CA VAL A 142 -12.60 15.29 -16.75
C VAL A 142 -11.92 14.08 -17.39
N LEU A 143 -11.22 13.29 -16.61
CA LEU A 143 -10.56 12.09 -17.09
C LEU A 143 -11.54 10.93 -17.22
N THR A 144 -11.44 10.19 -18.33
CA THR A 144 -12.16 8.92 -18.54
C THR A 144 -11.22 7.72 -18.42
N SER A 145 -11.78 6.55 -18.12
CA SER A 145 -10.99 5.30 -18.03
C SER A 145 -10.30 4.98 -19.38
N SER A 146 -10.90 5.32 -20.51
CA SER A 146 -10.29 5.11 -21.83
C SER A 146 -9.03 5.96 -22.03
N LYS A 147 -9.09 7.26 -21.71
CA LYS A 147 -7.91 8.13 -21.74
C LYS A 147 -6.86 7.71 -20.71
N PHE A 148 -7.29 7.32 -19.52
CA PHE A 148 -6.37 6.88 -18.48
C PHE A 148 -5.54 5.66 -18.91
N ARG A 149 -6.12 4.74 -19.68
CA ARG A 149 -5.40 3.55 -20.18
C ARG A 149 -4.17 3.89 -21.03
N THR A 150 -4.10 5.06 -21.65
CA THR A 150 -2.94 5.46 -22.47
C THR A 150 -1.68 5.71 -21.63
N ILE A 151 -1.82 5.96 -20.33
CA ILE A 151 -0.72 6.24 -19.40
C ILE A 151 -0.58 5.19 -18.29
N ILE A 152 -1.40 4.14 -18.29
CA ILE A 152 -1.53 3.22 -17.17
C ILE A 152 -0.20 2.53 -16.78
N GLY A 153 0.65 2.27 -17.76
CA GLY A 153 1.98 1.65 -17.57
C GLY A 153 3.12 2.62 -17.29
N SER A 154 2.86 3.94 -17.26
CA SER A 154 3.90 4.98 -17.24
C SER A 154 4.52 5.25 -15.87
N VAL A 155 3.94 4.72 -14.79
CA VAL A 155 4.35 5.01 -13.42
C VAL A 155 4.92 3.76 -12.76
N PRO A 156 6.14 3.79 -12.21
CA PRO A 156 6.67 2.70 -11.39
C PRO A 156 5.79 2.44 -10.15
N GLN A 157 5.99 1.29 -9.52
CA GLN A 157 5.29 0.90 -8.29
C GLN A 157 3.77 0.80 -8.46
N THR A 158 3.33 0.44 -9.65
CA THR A 158 1.92 0.24 -10.00
C THR A 158 1.67 -1.16 -10.54
N ALA A 159 0.42 -1.60 -10.50
CA ALA A 159 -0.01 -2.82 -11.18
C ALA A 159 -1.31 -2.57 -11.94
N TYR A 160 -1.46 -3.23 -13.09
CA TYR A 160 -2.63 -3.09 -13.96
C TYR A 160 -2.90 -4.37 -14.76
N LEU A 161 -4.06 -4.42 -15.39
CA LEU A 161 -4.44 -5.50 -16.30
C LEU A 161 -4.35 -5.04 -17.76
N CYS A 162 -3.80 -5.90 -18.61
CA CYS A 162 -3.94 -5.79 -20.05
C CYS A 162 -4.48 -7.10 -20.66
N ARG A 163 -4.93 -7.06 -21.91
CA ARG A 163 -5.28 -8.29 -22.63
C ARG A 163 -4.02 -9.03 -23.02
N ALA A 164 -4.04 -10.36 -22.97
CA ALA A 164 -2.89 -11.16 -23.38
C ALA A 164 -2.48 -10.91 -24.84
N THR A 165 -3.44 -10.60 -25.71
CA THR A 165 -3.20 -10.26 -27.13
C THR A 165 -2.56 -8.89 -27.35
N GLU A 166 -2.59 -8.01 -26.34
CA GLU A 166 -2.03 -6.64 -26.41
C GLU A 166 -0.68 -6.56 -25.66
N TRP A 167 -0.28 -7.63 -24.98
CA TRP A 167 0.94 -7.67 -24.20
C TRP A 167 2.13 -8.16 -25.00
N THR A 168 3.21 -7.41 -24.97
CA THR A 168 4.53 -7.84 -25.44
C THR A 168 5.51 -7.80 -24.30
N SER A 169 6.08 -8.97 -23.95
CA SER A 169 7.08 -9.10 -22.90
C SER A 169 8.40 -8.46 -23.33
N ALA A 170 9.04 -7.73 -22.43
CA ALA A 170 10.42 -7.28 -22.61
C ALA A 170 11.39 -8.35 -22.10
N GLU A 171 12.65 -8.26 -22.50
CA GLU A 171 13.71 -9.22 -22.14
C GLU A 171 13.93 -9.27 -20.60
N ASP A 172 13.80 -8.12 -19.93
CA ASP A 172 13.97 -7.99 -18.47
C ASP A 172 12.72 -8.30 -17.64
N ASP A 173 11.62 -8.68 -18.27
CA ASP A 173 10.40 -9.04 -17.57
C ASP A 173 10.57 -10.38 -16.85
N LEU A 174 10.07 -10.48 -15.62
CA LEU A 174 10.00 -11.70 -14.85
C LEU A 174 8.60 -12.34 -14.96
N PRO A 175 8.40 -13.31 -15.85
CA PRO A 175 7.15 -14.03 -15.93
C PRO A 175 7.01 -15.00 -14.75
N LEU A 176 5.88 -14.92 -14.07
CA LEU A 176 5.48 -15.89 -13.04
C LEU A 176 4.65 -17.01 -13.66
N TYR A 177 4.56 -18.14 -12.97
CA TYR A 177 3.56 -19.15 -13.27
C TYR A 177 2.16 -18.52 -13.26
N SER A 178 1.32 -18.89 -14.22
CA SER A 178 -0.04 -18.40 -14.35
C SER A 178 -0.88 -18.71 -13.10
N HIS A 179 -2.02 -18.03 -12.99
CA HIS A 179 -2.97 -18.32 -11.92
C HIS A 179 -3.45 -19.78 -11.98
N GLU A 180 -3.74 -20.28 -13.17
CA GLU A 180 -4.22 -21.64 -13.42
C GLU A 180 -3.17 -22.69 -13.03
N GLU A 181 -1.90 -22.43 -13.36
CA GLU A 181 -0.79 -23.29 -12.95
C GLU A 181 -0.61 -23.29 -11.42
N CYS A 182 -0.82 -22.16 -10.75
CA CYS A 182 -0.77 -22.06 -9.30
C CYS A 182 -1.93 -22.79 -8.61
N LEU A 183 -3.12 -22.83 -9.24
CA LEU A 183 -4.24 -23.64 -8.78
C LEU A 183 -3.95 -25.14 -8.89
N ALA A 184 -3.28 -25.55 -9.96
CA ALA A 184 -2.96 -26.95 -10.21
C ALA A 184 -1.79 -27.47 -9.35
N ASP A 185 -0.82 -26.59 -9.01
CA ASP A 185 0.40 -26.97 -8.29
C ASP A 185 0.82 -25.93 -7.24
N LYS A 186 0.69 -26.29 -5.97
CA LYS A 186 1.09 -25.45 -4.82
C LYS A 186 2.58 -25.08 -4.84
N LYS A 187 3.46 -25.90 -5.44
CA LYS A 187 4.90 -25.59 -5.57
C LYS A 187 5.12 -24.40 -6.51
N LYS A 188 4.32 -24.29 -7.58
CA LYS A 188 4.37 -23.15 -8.48
C LYS A 188 3.95 -21.86 -7.77
N GLN A 189 2.90 -21.90 -6.95
CA GLN A 189 2.51 -20.77 -6.12
C GLN A 189 3.62 -20.38 -5.13
N ALA A 190 4.27 -21.34 -4.48
CA ALA A 190 5.38 -21.10 -3.57
C ALA A 190 6.60 -20.47 -4.30
N SER A 191 6.89 -20.94 -5.54
CA SER A 191 7.93 -20.35 -6.38
C SER A 191 7.61 -18.89 -6.76
N ASN A 192 6.37 -18.60 -7.15
CA ASN A 192 5.93 -17.26 -7.44
C ASN A 192 6.08 -16.35 -6.22
N PHE A 193 5.66 -16.81 -5.04
CA PHE A 193 5.79 -16.05 -3.80
C PHE A 193 7.24 -15.68 -3.50
N ARG A 194 8.17 -16.64 -3.68
CA ARG A 194 9.61 -16.37 -3.53
C ARG A 194 10.08 -15.26 -4.46
N HIS A 195 9.72 -15.31 -5.75
CA HIS A 195 10.10 -14.28 -6.72
C HIS A 195 9.50 -12.91 -6.36
N ILE A 196 8.23 -12.88 -5.92
CA ILE A 196 7.58 -11.64 -5.47
C ILE A 196 8.30 -11.02 -4.28
N GLU A 197 8.71 -11.84 -3.30
CA GLU A 197 9.48 -11.36 -2.15
C GLU A 197 10.88 -10.87 -2.53
N GLU A 198 11.57 -11.60 -3.39
CA GLU A 198 12.89 -11.21 -3.88
C GLU A 198 12.81 -9.86 -4.62
N GLU A 199 11.88 -9.70 -5.57
CA GLU A 199 11.72 -8.46 -6.34
C GLU A 199 11.26 -7.28 -5.45
N SER A 200 10.40 -7.50 -4.48
CA SER A 200 9.96 -6.44 -3.55
C SER A 200 11.10 -5.89 -2.68
N ASN A 201 12.21 -6.63 -2.56
CA ASN A 201 13.35 -6.30 -1.71
C ASN A 201 14.65 -5.99 -2.48
N LYS A 202 14.58 -5.87 -3.81
CA LYS A 202 15.70 -5.40 -4.63
C LYS A 202 15.75 -3.88 -4.71
N TYR A 203 16.94 -3.34 -4.89
CA TYR A 203 17.14 -1.91 -5.19
C TYR A 203 16.65 -1.56 -6.60
N SER A 204 16.95 -2.44 -7.55
CA SER A 204 16.46 -2.40 -8.93
C SER A 204 15.79 -3.74 -9.22
N ALA A 205 14.47 -3.72 -9.26
CA ALA A 205 13.64 -4.88 -9.48
C ALA A 205 13.21 -4.98 -10.95
N SER A 206 12.90 -6.17 -11.40
CA SER A 206 12.29 -6.44 -12.70
C SER A 206 10.78 -6.15 -12.67
N ARG A 207 10.21 -5.89 -13.82
CA ARG A 207 8.76 -5.90 -14.00
C ARG A 207 8.27 -7.34 -13.91
N ILE A 208 7.25 -7.58 -13.09
CA ILE A 208 6.66 -8.91 -12.91
C ILE A 208 5.41 -9.03 -13.77
N THR A 209 5.23 -10.17 -14.42
CA THR A 209 4.02 -10.47 -15.19
C THR A 209 3.41 -11.80 -14.76
N GLN A 210 2.07 -11.88 -14.74
CA GLN A 210 1.36 -13.11 -14.43
C GLN A 210 0.12 -13.25 -15.31
N ALA A 211 0.01 -14.36 -16.02
CA ALA A 211 -1.19 -14.69 -16.80
C ALA A 211 -2.35 -15.12 -15.89
N VAL A 212 -3.55 -14.64 -16.21
CA VAL A 212 -4.82 -14.98 -15.54
C VAL A 212 -5.90 -15.05 -16.62
N GLY A 213 -6.23 -16.25 -17.09
CA GLY A 213 -7.11 -16.46 -18.24
C GLY A 213 -6.58 -15.76 -19.49
N ASN A 214 -7.40 -14.88 -20.07
CA ASN A 214 -7.04 -14.10 -21.27
C ASN A 214 -6.42 -12.73 -20.95
N LYS A 215 -5.98 -12.51 -19.72
CA LYS A 215 -5.37 -11.26 -19.24
C LYS A 215 -3.98 -11.49 -18.68
N ILE A 216 -3.19 -10.44 -18.68
CA ILE A 216 -1.89 -10.37 -17.99
C ILE A 216 -2.00 -9.33 -16.90
N VAL A 217 -1.64 -9.72 -15.68
CA VAL A 217 -1.35 -8.78 -14.60
C VAL A 217 0.07 -8.31 -14.78
N VAL A 218 0.26 -7.02 -14.94
CA VAL A 218 1.58 -6.38 -15.06
C VAL A 218 1.85 -5.63 -13.77
N VAL A 219 2.99 -5.89 -13.14
CA VAL A 219 3.46 -5.19 -11.94
C VAL A 219 4.76 -4.48 -12.28
N ASN A 220 4.68 -3.16 -12.41
CA ASN A 220 5.85 -2.33 -12.65
C ASN A 220 6.83 -2.39 -11.46
N PRO A 221 8.14 -2.28 -11.67
CA PRO A 221 9.11 -2.29 -10.58
C PRO A 221 8.85 -1.15 -9.59
N PRO A 222 9.24 -1.31 -8.30
CA PRO A 222 9.13 -0.23 -7.32
C PRO A 222 10.06 0.93 -7.66
N TYR A 223 9.77 2.11 -7.11
CA TYR A 223 10.77 3.18 -7.08
C TYR A 223 12.01 2.73 -6.28
N PRO A 224 13.20 3.22 -6.62
CA PRO A 224 14.33 3.16 -5.72
C PRO A 224 13.98 3.75 -4.34
N PRO A 225 14.70 3.38 -3.27
CA PRO A 225 14.49 4.00 -1.95
C PRO A 225 14.48 5.52 -2.05
N MET A 226 13.55 6.16 -1.33
CA MET A 226 13.43 7.62 -1.32
C MET A 226 14.69 8.27 -0.71
N SER A 227 14.95 9.52 -1.07
CA SER A 227 15.90 10.33 -0.31
C SER A 227 15.31 10.74 1.05
N GLN A 228 16.17 11.16 1.98
CA GLN A 228 15.74 11.71 3.27
C GLN A 228 14.85 12.95 3.07
N GLU A 229 15.23 13.82 2.14
CA GLU A 229 14.52 15.06 1.81
C GLU A 229 13.13 14.78 1.23
N ASP A 230 12.98 13.73 0.39
CA ASP A 230 11.69 13.32 -0.13
C ASP A 230 10.78 12.79 0.99
N LEU A 231 11.36 12.02 1.93
CA LEU A 231 10.63 11.51 3.07
C LEU A 231 10.21 12.65 4.01
N ASP A 232 11.12 13.58 4.33
CA ASP A 232 10.83 14.73 5.19
C ASP A 232 9.70 15.58 4.60
N ARG A 233 9.74 15.88 3.28
CA ARG A 233 8.64 16.60 2.60
C ARG A 233 7.29 15.90 2.75
N SER A 234 7.27 14.55 2.75
CA SER A 234 6.03 13.79 2.92
C SER A 234 5.46 13.94 4.34
N PHE A 235 6.32 14.03 5.35
CA PHE A 235 5.91 14.23 6.75
C PHE A 235 5.62 15.70 7.07
N ASP A 236 6.19 16.64 6.33
CA ASP A 236 5.98 18.08 6.49
C ASP A 236 4.68 18.61 5.87
N LEU A 237 3.88 17.74 5.24
CA LEU A 237 2.56 18.11 4.77
C LEU A 237 1.66 18.57 5.93
N PRO A 238 0.70 19.48 5.70
CA PRO A 238 -0.12 20.08 6.76
C PRO A 238 -1.18 19.08 7.28
N TYR A 239 -0.74 18.04 7.94
CA TYR A 239 -1.63 17.06 8.58
C TYR A 239 -2.28 17.66 9.83
N THR A 240 -3.60 17.53 9.94
CA THR A 240 -4.31 17.98 11.16
C THR A 240 -4.06 17.08 12.36
N ARG A 241 -3.61 15.85 12.16
CA ARG A 241 -3.46 14.78 13.18
C ARG A 241 -4.73 14.48 13.96
N LEU A 242 -5.88 14.89 13.45
CA LEU A 242 -7.20 14.70 14.06
C LEU A 242 -8.03 13.70 13.25
N PRO A 243 -8.97 12.99 13.88
CA PRO A 243 -9.97 12.21 13.18
C PRO A 243 -10.79 13.07 12.21
N HIS A 244 -11.30 12.44 11.17
CA HIS A 244 -12.17 13.13 10.21
C HIS A 244 -13.39 13.74 10.92
N PRO A 245 -13.84 14.97 10.56
CA PRO A 245 -14.97 15.67 11.21
C PRO A 245 -16.26 14.86 11.34
N LYS A 246 -16.49 13.87 10.45
CA LYS A 246 -17.59 12.90 10.56
C LYS A 246 -17.64 12.19 11.94
N TYR A 247 -16.50 12.07 12.61
CA TYR A 247 -16.32 11.34 13.86
C TYR A 247 -16.27 12.25 15.10
N LYS A 248 -16.63 13.54 14.94
CA LYS A 248 -16.64 14.49 16.06
C LYS A 248 -17.50 13.93 17.21
N GLY A 249 -16.93 13.92 18.42
CA GLY A 249 -17.60 13.39 19.62
C GLY A 249 -17.62 11.86 19.74
N LYS A 250 -16.97 11.13 18.83
CA LYS A 250 -16.86 9.68 18.88
C LYS A 250 -15.43 9.26 19.18
N ARG A 251 -15.29 8.26 20.02
CA ARG A 251 -13.99 7.67 20.35
C ARG A 251 -13.55 6.69 19.25
N ILE A 252 -12.29 6.75 18.83
CA ILE A 252 -11.68 5.75 17.94
C ILE A 252 -10.49 5.14 18.68
N PRO A 253 -10.59 3.88 19.15
CA PRO A 253 -9.55 3.27 20.00
C PRO A 253 -8.14 3.30 19.41
N ALA A 254 -8.00 2.99 18.12
CA ALA A 254 -6.71 3.04 17.45
C ALA A 254 -6.11 4.45 17.40
N TYR A 255 -6.93 5.48 17.21
CA TYR A 255 -6.46 6.86 17.27
C TYR A 255 -5.93 7.22 18.64
N ASP A 256 -6.65 6.85 19.71
CA ASP A 256 -6.22 7.12 21.09
C ASP A 256 -4.85 6.48 21.40
N MET A 257 -4.55 5.32 20.82
CA MET A 257 -3.28 4.63 21.01
C MET A 257 -2.10 5.32 20.33
N ILE A 258 -2.32 5.89 19.12
CA ILE A 258 -1.23 6.32 18.23
C ILE A 258 -1.10 7.83 18.06
N LYS A 259 -2.05 8.63 18.54
CA LYS A 259 -2.10 10.09 18.29
C LYS A 259 -0.85 10.85 18.72
N PHE A 260 -0.13 10.35 19.71
CA PHE A 260 1.14 10.92 20.20
C PHE A 260 2.36 10.11 19.76
N SER A 261 2.22 9.26 18.76
CA SER A 261 3.34 8.53 18.17
C SER A 261 3.93 9.29 16.99
N ILE A 262 5.25 9.21 16.83
CA ILE A 262 6.01 9.81 15.74
C ILE A 262 6.79 8.74 15.02
N ASN A 263 6.57 8.60 13.74
CA ASN A 263 7.32 7.67 12.90
C ASN A 263 8.59 8.34 12.38
N ILE A 264 9.76 7.73 12.60
CA ILE A 264 11.06 8.32 12.30
C ILE A 264 11.76 7.72 11.08
N HIS A 265 11.28 6.59 10.58
CA HIS A 265 11.81 5.94 9.37
C HIS A 265 10.77 5.07 8.67
N ARG A 266 11.04 4.72 7.42
CA ARG A 266 10.33 3.72 6.61
C ARG A 266 11.24 2.54 6.35
N GLY A 267 10.63 1.40 5.98
CA GLY A 267 11.32 0.16 5.67
C GLY A 267 11.61 -0.72 6.88
N CYS A 268 11.88 -2.00 6.60
CA CYS A 268 12.26 -2.97 7.63
C CYS A 268 13.06 -4.10 6.98
N PHE A 269 14.32 -4.27 7.39
CA PHE A 269 15.19 -5.33 6.87
C PHE A 269 15.05 -6.67 7.62
N GLY A 270 14.05 -6.81 8.49
CA GLY A 270 13.84 -8.01 9.30
C GLY A 270 13.50 -9.24 8.48
N GLY A 271 12.54 -9.12 7.55
CA GLY A 271 12.09 -10.24 6.71
C GLY A 271 11.47 -11.39 7.53
N CYS A 272 10.77 -11.07 8.63
CA CYS A 272 10.11 -12.06 9.48
C CYS A 272 8.99 -12.78 8.72
N ALA A 273 8.93 -14.10 8.82
CA ALA A 273 8.02 -14.94 8.03
C ALA A 273 6.51 -14.63 8.24
N PHE A 274 6.14 -14.04 9.37
CA PHE A 274 4.76 -13.66 9.69
C PHE A 274 4.42 -12.21 9.33
N CYS A 275 5.43 -11.38 8.93
CA CYS A 275 5.28 -9.94 8.84
C CYS A 275 5.40 -9.47 7.39
N THR A 276 4.46 -8.62 6.96
CA THR A 276 4.40 -8.10 5.60
C THR A 276 4.99 -6.69 5.46
N ILE A 277 5.55 -6.11 6.52
CA ILE A 277 6.09 -4.74 6.50
C ILE A 277 7.20 -4.60 5.47
N SER A 278 8.17 -5.53 5.42
CA SER A 278 9.25 -5.49 4.43
C SER A 278 8.74 -5.66 3.00
N ALA A 279 7.72 -6.50 2.79
CA ALA A 279 7.11 -6.67 1.46
C ALA A 279 6.30 -5.43 1.01
N HIS A 280 5.78 -4.64 1.97
CA HIS A 280 5.00 -3.43 1.68
C HIS A 280 5.85 -2.17 1.61
N GLN A 281 6.78 -1.97 2.54
CA GLN A 281 7.63 -0.77 2.63
C GLN A 281 9.04 -0.96 2.03
N GLY A 282 9.42 -2.19 1.68
CA GLY A 282 10.78 -2.55 1.29
C GLY A 282 11.70 -2.79 2.50
N LYS A 283 12.87 -3.38 2.23
CA LYS A 283 13.87 -3.67 3.28
C LYS A 283 14.84 -2.50 3.53
N PHE A 284 14.93 -1.55 2.60
CA PHE A 284 15.86 -0.43 2.74
C PHE A 284 15.28 0.62 3.67
N ILE A 285 16.07 0.98 4.68
CA ILE A 285 15.66 1.99 5.66
C ILE A 285 15.88 3.38 5.05
N VAL A 286 14.83 4.19 5.09
CA VAL A 286 14.88 5.62 4.80
C VAL A 286 14.48 6.35 6.07
N SER A 287 15.39 7.11 6.64
CA SER A 287 15.20 7.83 7.90
C SER A 287 14.91 9.30 7.66
N ARG A 288 14.04 9.86 8.49
CA ARG A 288 13.79 11.30 8.54
C ARG A 288 14.98 12.04 9.13
N SER A 289 15.12 13.32 8.80
CA SER A 289 16.06 14.21 9.50
C SER A 289 15.62 14.46 10.95
N LYS A 290 16.56 14.81 11.80
CA LYS A 290 16.24 15.22 13.19
C LYS A 290 15.34 16.46 13.21
N GLU A 291 15.59 17.39 12.30
CA GLU A 291 14.83 18.62 12.13
C GLU A 291 13.35 18.34 11.84
N SER A 292 13.06 17.43 10.87
CA SER A 292 11.70 17.02 10.54
C SER A 292 11.02 16.32 11.72
N ILE A 293 11.73 15.44 12.45
CA ILE A 293 11.20 14.76 13.62
C ILE A 293 10.88 15.76 14.73
N LEU A 294 11.82 16.67 15.07
CA LEU A 294 11.64 17.69 16.11
C LEU A 294 10.53 18.68 15.76
N LYS A 295 10.34 19.02 14.48
CA LYS A 295 9.21 19.83 14.03
C LYS A 295 7.89 19.14 14.37
N GLU A 296 7.74 17.86 14.05
CA GLU A 296 6.54 17.09 14.37
C GLU A 296 6.33 16.92 15.89
N VAL A 297 7.40 16.72 16.67
CA VAL A 297 7.33 16.72 18.15
C VAL A 297 6.70 18.01 18.64
N LYS A 298 7.15 19.19 18.15
CA LYS A 298 6.61 20.48 18.53
C LYS A 298 5.12 20.63 18.22
N GLU A 299 4.65 20.05 17.10
CA GLU A 299 3.24 20.03 16.74
C GLU A 299 2.43 19.10 17.67
N VAL A 300 2.96 17.92 18.00
CA VAL A 300 2.29 16.94 18.86
C VAL A 300 2.12 17.47 20.28
N ILE A 301 3.12 18.13 20.85
CA ILE A 301 3.02 18.69 22.21
C ILE A 301 2.03 19.86 22.34
N GLN A 302 1.60 20.46 21.22
CA GLN A 302 0.56 21.49 21.18
C GLN A 302 -0.87 20.92 21.08
N LEU A 303 -1.03 19.61 20.93
CA LEU A 303 -2.35 18.99 20.90
C LEU A 303 -3.08 19.20 22.24
N PRO A 304 -4.38 19.55 22.22
CA PRO A 304 -5.12 19.95 23.43
C PRO A 304 -5.15 18.89 24.54
N ASP A 305 -5.03 17.62 24.16
CA ASP A 305 -5.10 16.48 25.08
C ASP A 305 -3.74 15.82 25.34
N PHE A 306 -2.64 16.50 24.96
CA PHE A 306 -1.28 16.01 25.23
C PHE A 306 -1.00 15.96 26.74
N LYS A 307 -0.56 14.79 27.21
CA LYS A 307 -0.37 14.52 28.66
C LYS A 307 1.09 14.54 29.11
N GLY A 308 1.99 15.15 28.33
CA GLY A 308 3.40 15.30 28.70
C GLY A 308 4.31 14.13 28.29
N TYR A 309 3.81 13.16 27.51
CA TYR A 309 4.62 12.04 26.99
C TYR A 309 4.24 11.68 25.55
N LEU A 310 5.24 11.25 24.77
CA LEU A 310 5.04 10.63 23.47
C LEU A 310 4.74 9.13 23.66
N SER A 311 3.77 8.61 22.94
CA SER A 311 3.43 7.18 23.02
C SER A 311 4.49 6.32 22.36
N ASP A 312 5.10 6.82 21.29
CA ASP A 312 6.17 6.13 20.56
C ASP A 312 6.99 7.14 19.75
N LEU A 313 8.27 6.89 19.64
CA LEU A 313 9.22 7.56 18.76
C LEU A 313 10.02 6.47 18.05
N GLY A 314 9.52 5.95 16.93
CA GLY A 314 10.07 4.73 16.36
C GLY A 314 9.75 4.48 14.91
N GLY A 315 10.13 3.30 14.46
CA GLY A 315 9.86 2.80 13.11
C GLY A 315 8.60 1.94 13.02
N PRO A 316 8.32 1.39 11.85
CA PRO A 316 7.09 0.63 11.61
C PRO A 316 7.02 -0.70 12.39
N SER A 317 8.15 -1.23 12.87
CA SER A 317 8.20 -2.48 13.65
C SER A 317 9.27 -2.44 14.72
N ALA A 318 10.53 -2.48 14.33
CA ALA A 318 11.68 -2.33 15.21
C ALA A 318 12.37 -1.01 14.87
N ASN A 319 13.00 -0.40 15.86
CA ASN A 319 13.75 0.82 15.60
C ASN A 319 15.02 0.52 14.81
N MET A 320 15.03 0.98 13.56
CA MET A 320 16.15 0.84 12.62
C MET A 320 16.62 2.22 12.12
N TYR A 321 16.44 3.25 12.92
CA TYR A 321 16.76 4.63 12.55
C TYR A 321 18.23 4.76 12.14
N GLN A 322 18.46 5.32 10.95
CA GLN A 322 19.75 5.49 10.27
C GLN A 322 20.57 4.20 10.03
N MET A 323 19.96 3.02 10.23
CA MET A 323 20.62 1.76 9.89
C MET A 323 20.56 1.51 8.38
N LYS A 324 21.72 1.28 7.78
CA LYS A 324 21.85 1.03 6.32
C LYS A 324 23.08 0.15 6.02
N GLY A 325 23.27 -0.21 4.77
CA GLY A 325 24.50 -0.84 4.32
C GLY A 325 25.70 0.12 4.45
N LYS A 326 26.84 -0.40 4.89
CA LYS A 326 28.12 0.36 4.95
C LYS A 326 28.58 0.73 3.55
N ASP A 327 28.42 -0.19 2.59
CA ASP A 327 28.67 0.01 1.17
C ASP A 327 27.37 -0.15 0.39
N GLU A 328 26.90 0.93 -0.21
CA GLU A 328 25.68 0.97 -0.98
C GLU A 328 25.78 0.17 -2.30
N ALA A 329 26.98 0.07 -2.91
CA ALA A 329 27.15 -0.69 -4.13
C ALA A 329 26.87 -2.19 -3.92
N ILE A 330 27.19 -2.72 -2.74
CA ILE A 330 26.83 -4.09 -2.35
C ILE A 330 25.31 -4.20 -2.20
N CYS A 331 24.65 -3.21 -1.57
CA CYS A 331 23.21 -3.21 -1.38
C CYS A 331 22.46 -3.15 -2.72
N LYS A 332 22.93 -2.36 -3.69
CA LYS A 332 22.32 -2.25 -5.03
C LYS A 332 22.26 -3.57 -5.78
N LYS A 333 23.22 -4.47 -5.54
CA LYS A 333 23.31 -5.81 -6.17
C LYS A 333 22.68 -6.91 -5.32
N CYS A 334 22.21 -6.59 -4.11
CA CYS A 334 21.76 -7.57 -3.13
C CYS A 334 20.41 -8.16 -3.51
N LYS A 335 20.32 -9.51 -3.55
CA LYS A 335 19.11 -10.29 -3.82
C LYS A 335 18.45 -10.86 -2.55
N ARG A 336 19.05 -10.69 -1.36
CA ARG A 336 18.52 -11.25 -0.10
C ARG A 336 17.25 -10.51 0.31
N PRO A 337 16.19 -11.19 0.72
CA PRO A 337 14.97 -10.55 1.24
C PRO A 337 15.16 -9.96 2.64
N SER A 338 16.15 -10.43 3.41
CA SER A 338 16.46 -9.96 4.76
C SER A 338 17.94 -9.64 4.95
N CYS A 339 18.26 -8.62 5.78
CA CYS A 339 19.63 -8.32 6.18
C CYS A 339 20.08 -9.06 7.46
N ILE A 340 19.17 -9.74 8.14
CA ILE A 340 19.46 -10.44 9.41
C ILE A 340 19.26 -11.95 9.33
N HIS A 341 18.55 -12.45 8.32
CA HIS A 341 18.29 -13.88 8.15
C HIS A 341 18.89 -14.38 6.81
N PRO A 342 19.46 -15.62 6.75
CA PRO A 342 19.77 -16.58 7.84
C PRO A 342 20.95 -16.16 8.72
N LYS A 343 21.71 -15.17 8.31
CA LYS A 343 22.83 -14.56 9.05
C LYS A 343 22.82 -13.06 8.88
N VAL A 344 23.22 -12.34 9.92
CA VAL A 344 23.39 -10.88 9.86
C VAL A 344 24.35 -10.54 8.71
N CYS A 345 23.94 -9.58 7.87
CA CYS A 345 24.74 -9.14 6.74
C CYS A 345 26.01 -8.40 7.24
N PRO A 346 27.21 -8.78 6.83
CA PRO A 346 28.44 -8.08 7.22
C PRO A 346 28.47 -6.62 6.78
N ASN A 347 27.73 -6.30 5.71
CA ASN A 347 27.58 -4.95 5.19
C ASN A 347 26.57 -4.10 5.97
N LEU A 348 25.80 -4.68 6.90
CA LEU A 348 24.84 -3.93 7.69
C LEU A 348 25.55 -3.09 8.76
N ASN A 349 25.27 -1.78 8.78
CA ASN A 349 25.52 -0.93 9.94
C ASN A 349 24.28 -0.96 10.84
N ALA A 350 24.43 -1.58 12.01
CA ALA A 350 23.37 -1.71 13.02
C ALA A 350 23.64 -0.81 14.23
N ASP A 351 24.22 0.36 14.02
CA ASP A 351 24.55 1.32 15.08
C ASP A 351 23.27 2.04 15.57
N HIS A 352 22.95 1.90 16.85
CA HIS A 352 21.79 2.54 17.48
C HIS A 352 22.09 3.93 18.08
N ARG A 353 23.35 4.36 18.09
CA ARG A 353 23.74 5.67 18.69
C ARG A 353 23.08 6.89 18.04
N PRO A 354 22.66 6.89 16.75
CA PRO A 354 21.95 8.03 16.16
C PRO A 354 20.59 8.34 16.78
N LEU A 355 19.99 7.39 17.48
CA LEU A 355 18.73 7.58 18.21
C LEU A 355 18.98 8.10 19.61
#